data_c9038468c1acd9f0655d2562ff01e5ca
#
_entry.id   c9038468c1acd9f0655d2562ff01e5ca
#
_cell.length_a   1.000
_cell.length_b   1.000
_cell.length_c   1.000
_cell.angle_alpha   90.00
_cell.angle_beta   90.00
_cell.angle_gamma   90.00
#
_symmetry.space_group_name_H-M   'P 1'
#
loop_
_entity.id
_entity.type
_entity.pdbx_description
1 polymer ?
#
loop_
_entity_poly.entity_id
_entity_poly.type
_entity_poly.pdbx_seq_one_letter_code
_entity_poly.pdbx_strand_id
1 'polypeptide(L)'
;YPDGTFKGERNITRYEMAQIIARMLANEDQMNAEQRTTLDKLAGEYADELANLGVRVSNLEKKVGNLSFSGDGRMRYQNKDAGAADKWDGRIRLNVKGQVNDSTYVQGRLDAEMNFKTSDDTNVIFDQLFVNHDFGDAVTVRLGRQPVVIGDQSGWLYGFPYGYDGAQAMFHQGRVNLTAGYGRFNKSDYTDGVKDQDAFFAKGDFDFSAAKLNLNYLKFTGDKKADTFAGYEIAGAGLTIPVRDFRVFGEYWKDTNWKNGYDTAWNAGLGYGKLNVKKPGSFAADVAYNSVDQGIYFGGTGYQTNVLSYLTDSGTNADRVKYWNAIADVTLQKNVYLHGEYAFDVKTNGGDHSAADEDAWTLSLNYVF
;
A
#
# COMPACT_ATOMS: atom_id res chain seq x y z
N TYR A 1 -29.76 35.18 -14.93
CA TYR A 1 -28.51 35.77 -14.43
C TYR A 1 -28.04 35.03 -13.17
N PRO A 2 -26.74 35.07 -12.83
CA PRO A 2 -26.22 34.41 -11.63
C PRO A 2 -26.84 34.88 -10.31
N ASP A 3 -27.37 36.08 -10.27
CA ASP A 3 -28.06 36.68 -9.13
C ASP A 3 -29.55 36.25 -9.00
N GLY A 4 -30.02 35.36 -9.88
CA GLY A 4 -31.40 34.87 -9.90
C GLY A 4 -32.42 35.85 -10.53
N THR A 5 -31.96 36.95 -11.07
CA THR A 5 -32.86 37.96 -11.69
C THR A 5 -33.00 37.76 -13.21
N PHE A 6 -34.13 38.15 -13.79
CA PHE A 6 -34.32 38.19 -15.23
C PHE A 6 -34.08 39.64 -15.74
N LYS A 7 -33.12 39.79 -16.67
CA LYS A 7 -32.72 41.08 -17.23
C LYS A 7 -32.77 40.99 -18.78
N GLY A 8 -33.98 40.96 -19.34
CA GLY A 8 -34.21 40.66 -20.76
C GLY A 8 -33.69 41.69 -21.75
N GLU A 9 -33.40 42.92 -21.29
CA GLU A 9 -32.92 44.03 -22.16
C GLU A 9 -31.39 44.18 -22.16
N ARG A 10 -30.66 43.36 -21.42
CA ARG A 10 -29.19 43.42 -21.32
C ARG A 10 -28.53 42.25 -22.03
N ASN A 11 -27.50 42.54 -22.85
CA ASN A 11 -26.63 41.48 -23.37
C ASN A 11 -25.90 40.76 -22.23
N ILE A 12 -25.93 39.44 -22.26
CA ILE A 12 -25.18 38.58 -21.35
C ILE A 12 -23.76 38.39 -21.84
N THR A 13 -22.79 38.53 -20.97
CA THR A 13 -21.39 38.22 -21.30
C THR A 13 -21.17 36.72 -21.42
N ARG A 14 -20.14 36.29 -22.17
CA ARG A 14 -19.78 34.87 -22.25
C ARG A 14 -19.52 34.26 -20.86
N TYR A 15 -18.90 35.02 -19.95
CA TYR A 15 -18.63 34.57 -18.59
C TYR A 15 -19.91 34.40 -17.74
N GLU A 16 -20.87 35.29 -17.85
CA GLU A 16 -22.18 35.16 -17.19
C GLU A 16 -22.96 33.97 -17.76
N MET A 17 -22.87 33.71 -19.08
CA MET A 17 -23.48 32.52 -19.70
C MET A 17 -22.82 31.22 -19.20
N ALA A 18 -21.49 31.19 -19.10
CA ALA A 18 -20.77 30.02 -18.56
C ALA A 18 -21.19 29.74 -17.11
N GLN A 19 -21.44 30.75 -16.26
CA GLN A 19 -21.96 30.54 -14.90
C GLN A 19 -23.36 29.92 -14.89
N ILE A 20 -24.22 30.28 -15.83
CA ILE A 20 -25.55 29.68 -15.98
C ILE A 20 -25.43 28.23 -16.42
N ILE A 21 -24.63 27.98 -17.44
CA ILE A 21 -24.35 26.61 -17.94
C ILE A 21 -23.78 25.73 -16.81
N ALA A 22 -22.85 26.24 -15.99
CA ALA A 22 -22.31 25.56 -14.83
C ALA A 22 -23.36 25.09 -13.84
N ARG A 23 -24.33 25.98 -13.55
CA ARG A 23 -25.48 25.66 -12.66
C ARG A 23 -26.43 24.64 -13.28
N MET A 24 -26.61 24.68 -14.60
CA MET A 24 -27.44 23.72 -15.33
C MET A 24 -26.77 22.34 -15.33
N LEU A 25 -25.44 22.26 -15.54
CA LEU A 25 -24.66 21.03 -15.43
C LEU A 25 -24.75 20.39 -14.03
N ALA A 26 -24.75 21.22 -12.98
CA ALA A 26 -24.90 20.73 -11.60
C ALA A 26 -26.27 20.10 -11.31
N ASN A 27 -27.28 20.32 -12.16
CA ASN A 27 -28.65 19.79 -12.05
C ASN A 27 -29.04 18.95 -13.28
N GLU A 28 -28.09 18.42 -14.02
CA GLU A 28 -28.32 17.65 -15.25
C GLU A 28 -29.22 16.42 -15.03
N ASP A 29 -29.18 15.82 -13.85
CA ASP A 29 -29.98 14.65 -13.49
C ASP A 29 -31.51 14.90 -13.57
N GLN A 30 -31.93 16.15 -13.44
CA GLN A 30 -33.33 16.54 -13.50
C GLN A 30 -33.82 16.91 -14.89
N MET A 31 -32.96 16.81 -15.91
CA MET A 31 -33.26 17.23 -17.28
C MET A 31 -33.69 16.06 -18.17
N ASN A 32 -34.58 16.34 -19.14
CA ASN A 32 -34.91 15.38 -20.17
C ASN A 32 -33.81 15.27 -21.25
N ALA A 33 -33.92 14.27 -22.15
CA ALA A 33 -32.88 13.97 -23.15
C ALA A 33 -32.61 15.14 -24.11
N GLU A 34 -33.62 15.91 -24.50
CA GLU A 34 -33.48 17.06 -25.40
C GLU A 34 -32.78 18.24 -24.73
N GLN A 35 -33.10 18.49 -23.47
CA GLN A 35 -32.45 19.48 -22.64
C GLN A 35 -30.98 19.18 -22.41
N ARG A 36 -30.64 17.91 -22.14
CA ARG A 36 -29.25 17.45 -22.00
C ARG A 36 -28.45 17.65 -23.29
N THR A 37 -29.03 17.27 -24.45
CA THR A 37 -28.37 17.49 -25.73
C THR A 37 -28.07 18.96 -26.02
N THR A 38 -28.99 19.83 -25.65
CA THR A 38 -28.78 21.28 -25.79
C THR A 38 -27.73 21.79 -24.82
N LEU A 39 -27.76 21.34 -23.57
CA LEU A 39 -26.78 21.69 -22.55
C LEU A 39 -25.37 21.25 -22.92
N ASP A 40 -25.21 20.02 -23.48
CA ASP A 40 -23.94 19.51 -23.95
C ASP A 40 -23.32 20.36 -25.08
N LYS A 41 -24.16 20.85 -26.01
CA LYS A 41 -23.71 21.76 -27.07
C LYS A 41 -23.22 23.08 -26.50
N LEU A 42 -23.99 23.67 -25.57
CA LEU A 42 -23.62 24.92 -24.90
C LEU A 42 -22.34 24.72 -24.06
N ALA A 43 -22.22 23.62 -23.34
CA ALA A 43 -21.02 23.31 -22.56
C ALA A 43 -19.77 23.20 -23.44
N GLY A 44 -19.90 22.62 -24.63
CA GLY A 44 -18.83 22.58 -25.63
C GLY A 44 -18.46 23.95 -26.18
N GLU A 45 -19.44 24.82 -26.45
CA GLU A 45 -19.21 26.18 -26.97
C GLU A 45 -18.55 27.13 -25.93
N TYR A 46 -18.83 26.93 -24.65
CA TYR A 46 -18.31 27.71 -23.54
C TYR A 46 -17.22 26.99 -22.72
N ALA A 47 -16.56 25.99 -23.32
CA ALA A 47 -15.60 25.13 -22.63
C ALA A 47 -14.45 25.90 -21.95
N ASP A 48 -13.91 26.92 -22.61
CA ASP A 48 -12.80 27.73 -22.07
C ASP A 48 -13.24 28.57 -20.86
N GLU A 49 -14.41 29.17 -20.91
CA GLU A 49 -14.96 29.94 -19.80
C GLU A 49 -15.34 29.03 -18.61
N LEU A 50 -15.89 27.86 -18.90
CA LEU A 50 -16.20 26.83 -17.88
C LEU A 50 -14.94 26.30 -17.21
N ALA A 51 -13.86 26.06 -17.98
CA ALA A 51 -12.57 25.67 -17.44
C ALA A 51 -11.99 26.74 -16.50
N ASN A 52 -12.09 28.01 -16.88
CA ASN A 52 -11.68 29.14 -16.05
C ASN A 52 -12.52 29.28 -14.77
N LEU A 53 -13.76 28.83 -14.77
CA LEU A 53 -14.63 28.72 -13.60
C LEU A 53 -14.37 27.51 -12.73
N GLY A 54 -13.43 26.64 -13.13
CA GLY A 54 -13.15 25.37 -12.45
C GLY A 54 -14.25 24.31 -12.61
N VAL A 55 -15.18 24.51 -13.56
CA VAL A 55 -16.25 23.55 -13.85
C VAL A 55 -15.70 22.46 -14.74
N ARG A 56 -15.73 21.23 -14.29
CA ARG A 56 -15.44 20.06 -15.12
C ARG A 56 -16.58 19.87 -16.11
N VAL A 57 -16.28 19.94 -17.40
CA VAL A 57 -17.27 19.70 -18.43
C VAL A 57 -17.48 18.19 -18.54
N SER A 58 -18.72 17.72 -18.35
CA SER A 58 -19.09 16.29 -18.35
C SER A 58 -18.64 15.54 -19.62
N ASN A 59 -18.47 16.24 -20.73
CA ASN A 59 -17.93 15.70 -21.97
C ASN A 59 -16.44 15.32 -21.91
N LEU A 60 -15.65 15.92 -21.01
CA LEU A 60 -14.28 15.47 -20.75
C LEU A 60 -14.28 14.19 -19.88
N GLU A 61 -15.19 14.10 -18.94
CA GLU A 61 -15.40 12.89 -18.13
C GLU A 61 -15.89 11.72 -18.99
N LYS A 62 -16.78 11.95 -19.94
CA LYS A 62 -17.20 10.95 -20.94
C LYS A 62 -16.07 10.54 -21.93
N LYS A 63 -15.11 11.41 -22.21
CA LYS A 63 -13.96 11.10 -23.10
C LYS A 63 -12.84 10.33 -22.40
N VAL A 64 -12.64 10.52 -21.10
CA VAL A 64 -11.73 9.71 -20.30
C VAL A 64 -12.36 8.34 -19.97
N GLY A 65 -13.69 8.24 -20.12
CA GLY A 65 -14.44 7.01 -19.90
C GLY A 65 -14.37 6.53 -18.45
N ASN A 66 -14.43 5.22 -18.28
CA ASN A 66 -14.39 4.55 -16.99
C ASN A 66 -12.96 4.39 -16.42
N LEU A 67 -11.99 5.20 -16.90
CA LEU A 67 -10.60 5.13 -16.46
C LEU A 67 -10.31 6.20 -15.40
N SER A 68 -9.63 5.81 -14.35
CA SER A 68 -9.06 6.71 -13.37
C SER A 68 -7.58 6.42 -13.13
N PHE A 69 -6.82 7.47 -12.84
CA PHE A 69 -5.40 7.41 -12.60
C PHE A 69 -5.10 7.92 -11.19
N SER A 70 -4.17 7.27 -10.52
CA SER A 70 -3.63 7.70 -9.24
C SER A 70 -2.21 7.18 -9.12
N GLY A 71 -1.46 7.69 -8.18
CA GLY A 71 -0.10 7.19 -8.03
C GLY A 71 0.65 7.77 -6.85
N ASP A 72 1.90 7.39 -6.79
CA ASP A 72 2.86 7.94 -5.85
C ASP A 72 4.24 8.10 -6.49
N GLY A 73 4.99 9.08 -6.00
CA GLY A 73 6.40 9.27 -6.29
C GLY A 73 7.21 9.26 -5.00
N ARG A 74 8.43 8.77 -5.05
CA ARG A 74 9.34 8.74 -3.91
C ARG A 74 10.75 9.09 -4.35
N MET A 75 11.42 9.96 -3.59
CA MET A 75 12.86 10.15 -3.61
C MET A 75 13.41 9.64 -2.29
N ARG A 76 14.35 8.69 -2.33
CA ARG A 76 14.83 8.00 -1.14
C ARG A 76 16.36 7.94 -1.11
N TYR A 77 16.92 8.21 0.07
CA TYR A 77 18.26 7.79 0.43
C TYR A 77 18.16 6.69 1.48
N GLN A 78 18.91 5.62 1.29
CA GLN A 78 18.98 4.48 2.18
C GLN A 78 20.44 4.12 2.39
N ASN A 79 20.85 4.12 3.64
CA ASN A 79 22.08 3.47 4.05
C ASN A 79 21.80 1.97 4.07
N LYS A 80 22.59 1.20 3.34
CA LYS A 80 22.51 -0.26 3.33
C LYS A 80 23.62 -0.83 4.20
N ASP A 81 23.22 -1.75 5.03
CA ASP A 81 24.09 -2.48 5.93
C ASP A 81 24.73 -3.70 5.30
N ALA A 82 25.53 -4.38 6.09
CA ALA A 82 26.19 -5.63 5.71
C ALA A 82 27.11 -5.51 4.49
N GLY A 83 27.81 -4.38 4.37
CA GLY A 83 28.75 -4.14 3.26
C GLY A 83 28.09 -3.83 1.92
N ALA A 84 26.78 -3.68 1.86
CA ALA A 84 26.10 -3.22 0.67
C ALA A 84 26.24 -1.69 0.51
N ALA A 85 26.38 -1.22 -0.73
CA ALA A 85 26.48 0.20 -1.00
C ALA A 85 25.19 0.95 -0.67
N ASP A 86 25.32 2.19 -0.14
CA ASP A 86 24.20 3.09 0.03
C ASP A 86 23.40 3.24 -1.26
N LYS A 87 22.09 3.34 -1.13
CA LYS A 87 21.18 3.50 -2.25
C LYS A 87 20.58 4.91 -2.25
N TRP A 88 20.65 5.57 -3.39
CA TRP A 88 19.88 6.78 -3.66
C TRP A 88 19.00 6.49 -4.86
N ASP A 89 17.69 6.43 -4.64
CA ASP A 89 16.73 6.03 -5.66
C ASP A 89 15.52 6.96 -5.75
N GLY A 90 14.93 6.97 -6.93
CA GLY A 90 13.63 7.52 -7.21
C GLY A 90 12.70 6.45 -7.71
N ARG A 91 11.42 6.56 -7.37
CA ARG A 91 10.37 5.67 -7.85
C ARG A 91 9.13 6.47 -8.22
N ILE A 92 8.48 6.09 -9.31
CA ILE A 92 7.12 6.52 -9.62
C ILE A 92 6.26 5.29 -9.85
N ARG A 93 5.06 5.27 -9.25
CA ARG A 93 4.05 4.25 -9.51
C ARG A 93 2.79 4.91 -10.03
N LEU A 94 2.23 4.33 -11.08
CA LEU A 94 1.00 4.79 -11.70
C LEU A 94 -0.03 3.66 -11.68
N ASN A 95 -1.11 3.85 -10.96
CA ASN A 95 -2.27 2.98 -10.98
C ASN A 95 -3.22 3.43 -12.10
N VAL A 96 -3.64 2.47 -12.89
CA VAL A 96 -4.68 2.63 -13.92
C VAL A 96 -5.85 1.74 -13.52
N LYS A 97 -6.99 2.35 -13.20
CA LYS A 97 -8.22 1.64 -12.83
C LYS A 97 -9.26 1.86 -13.91
N GLY A 98 -9.76 0.77 -14.49
CA GLY A 98 -10.89 0.74 -15.42
C GLY A 98 -12.14 0.22 -14.74
N GLN A 99 -13.18 1.06 -14.58
CA GLN A 99 -14.46 0.64 -14.04
C GLN A 99 -15.25 -0.09 -15.12
N VAL A 100 -15.61 -1.36 -14.87
CA VAL A 100 -16.35 -2.20 -15.81
C VAL A 100 -17.87 -2.00 -15.64
N ASN A 101 -18.31 -1.99 -14.38
CA ASN A 101 -19.68 -1.71 -13.95
C ASN A 101 -19.66 -1.30 -12.48
N ASP A 102 -20.82 -1.08 -11.86
CA ASP A 102 -20.93 -0.58 -10.47
C ASP A 102 -20.19 -1.47 -9.44
N SER A 103 -20.11 -2.76 -9.70
CA SER A 103 -19.51 -3.75 -8.79
C SER A 103 -18.13 -4.25 -9.21
N THR A 104 -17.65 -3.92 -10.42
CA THR A 104 -16.43 -4.54 -10.99
C THR A 104 -15.49 -3.52 -11.56
N TYR A 105 -14.21 -3.62 -11.21
CA TYR A 105 -13.14 -2.89 -11.86
C TYR A 105 -11.91 -3.76 -12.12
N VAL A 106 -11.10 -3.33 -13.08
CA VAL A 106 -9.76 -3.87 -13.35
C VAL A 106 -8.74 -2.81 -12.97
N GLN A 107 -7.69 -3.19 -12.29
CA GLN A 107 -6.59 -2.28 -11.94
C GLN A 107 -5.25 -2.88 -12.33
N GLY A 108 -4.42 -2.06 -12.99
CA GLY A 108 -3.01 -2.31 -13.19
C GLY A 108 -2.15 -1.25 -12.52
N ARG A 109 -0.91 -1.60 -12.17
CA ARG A 109 0.08 -0.65 -11.66
C ARG A 109 1.38 -0.77 -12.46
N LEU A 110 1.84 0.36 -12.98
CA LEU A 110 3.20 0.53 -13.48
C LEU A 110 4.08 0.96 -12.30
N ASP A 111 5.22 0.34 -12.14
CA ASP A 111 6.28 0.72 -11.20
C ASP A 111 7.56 0.98 -11.97
N ALA A 112 8.13 2.16 -11.81
CA ALA A 112 9.39 2.56 -12.42
C ALA A 112 10.34 3.02 -11.31
N GLU A 113 11.47 2.32 -11.18
CA GLU A 113 12.53 2.67 -10.24
C GLU A 113 13.81 3.06 -10.97
N MET A 114 14.51 4.07 -10.46
CA MET A 114 15.77 4.59 -10.98
C MET A 114 16.77 4.70 -9.84
N ASN A 115 17.96 4.14 -10.04
CA ASN A 115 19.08 4.32 -9.11
C ASN A 115 19.95 5.51 -9.55
N PHE A 116 20.09 6.53 -8.70
CA PHE A 116 20.85 7.73 -9.05
C PHE A 116 22.35 7.60 -8.78
N LYS A 117 22.82 6.54 -8.12
CA LYS A 117 24.24 6.27 -7.88
C LYS A 117 24.89 5.41 -8.94
N THR A 118 24.10 4.63 -9.65
CA THR A 118 24.57 3.78 -10.74
C THR A 118 23.96 4.26 -12.05
N SER A 119 24.65 4.02 -13.15
CA SER A 119 24.13 4.34 -14.49
C SER A 119 23.18 3.26 -15.00
N ASP A 120 22.62 2.46 -14.10
CA ASP A 120 21.72 1.37 -14.47
C ASP A 120 20.43 1.92 -15.04
N ASP A 121 19.98 1.31 -16.11
CA ASP A 121 18.76 1.69 -16.80
C ASP A 121 17.55 1.56 -15.91
N THR A 122 16.59 2.47 -16.10
CA THR A 122 15.31 2.44 -15.40
C THR A 122 14.55 1.18 -15.73
N ASN A 123 14.20 0.43 -14.72
CA ASN A 123 13.35 -0.74 -14.85
C ASN A 123 11.89 -0.32 -14.72
N VAL A 124 11.09 -0.57 -15.73
CA VAL A 124 9.64 -0.31 -15.73
C VAL A 124 8.92 -1.65 -15.80
N ILE A 125 8.16 -1.95 -14.79
CA ILE A 125 7.43 -3.22 -14.70
C ILE A 125 5.95 -3.00 -14.42
N PHE A 126 5.12 -3.95 -14.85
CA PHE A 126 3.77 -4.12 -14.34
C PHE A 126 3.85 -5.02 -13.11
N ASP A 127 3.70 -4.42 -11.93
CA ASP A 127 3.83 -5.13 -10.66
C ASP A 127 2.49 -5.52 -10.01
N GLN A 128 1.37 -5.00 -10.54
CA GLN A 128 0.03 -5.40 -10.15
C GLN A 128 -0.89 -5.43 -11.38
N LEU A 129 -1.73 -6.45 -11.45
CA LEU A 129 -2.83 -6.56 -12.41
C LEU A 129 -3.89 -7.49 -11.83
N PHE A 130 -5.05 -6.94 -11.49
CA PHE A 130 -6.13 -7.70 -10.88
C PHE A 130 -7.52 -7.18 -11.25
N VAL A 131 -8.50 -8.06 -11.12
CA VAL A 131 -9.92 -7.74 -11.18
C VAL A 131 -10.48 -7.75 -9.75
N ASN A 132 -11.28 -6.75 -9.42
CA ASN A 132 -12.03 -6.67 -8.17
C ASN A 132 -13.53 -6.75 -8.48
N HIS A 133 -14.26 -7.59 -7.75
CA HIS A 133 -15.71 -7.66 -7.84
C HIS A 133 -16.33 -7.65 -6.44
N ASP A 134 -17.30 -6.75 -6.26
CA ASP A 134 -18.03 -6.58 -5.00
C ASP A 134 -19.38 -7.31 -5.09
N PHE A 135 -19.61 -8.24 -4.19
CA PHE A 135 -20.86 -8.95 -3.98
C PHE A 135 -21.65 -8.25 -2.87
N GLY A 136 -22.37 -7.20 -3.24
CA GLY A 136 -23.01 -6.30 -2.29
C GLY A 136 -21.98 -5.52 -1.46
N ASP A 137 -22.37 -5.09 -0.25
CA ASP A 137 -21.57 -4.20 0.59
C ASP A 137 -20.57 -4.95 1.50
N ALA A 138 -20.71 -6.27 1.62
CA ALA A 138 -19.98 -7.03 2.63
C ALA A 138 -18.87 -7.92 2.07
N VAL A 139 -18.94 -8.35 0.81
CA VAL A 139 -18.00 -9.34 0.26
C VAL A 139 -17.36 -8.78 -1.00
N THR A 140 -16.03 -8.82 -1.05
CA THR A 140 -15.24 -8.52 -2.23
C THR A 140 -14.39 -9.71 -2.61
N VAL A 141 -14.34 -10.03 -3.90
CA VAL A 141 -13.41 -11.02 -4.45
C VAL A 141 -12.42 -10.32 -5.38
N ARG A 142 -11.15 -10.65 -5.24
CA ARG A 142 -10.08 -10.12 -6.09
C ARG A 142 -9.27 -11.25 -6.71
N LEU A 143 -8.99 -11.13 -8.01
CA LEU A 143 -8.28 -12.15 -8.78
C LEU A 143 -7.13 -11.51 -9.56
N GLY A 144 -5.95 -12.08 -9.49
CA GLY A 144 -4.76 -11.64 -10.23
C GLY A 144 -3.57 -11.31 -9.35
N ARG A 145 -2.61 -10.56 -9.90
CA ARG A 145 -1.43 -10.08 -9.16
C ARG A 145 -1.80 -8.86 -8.33
N GLN A 146 -1.72 -8.99 -7.02
CA GLN A 146 -2.25 -8.03 -6.07
C GLN A 146 -1.38 -7.91 -4.83
N PRO A 147 -1.43 -6.76 -4.11
CA PRO A 147 -0.74 -6.61 -2.83
C PRO A 147 -1.45 -7.43 -1.75
N VAL A 148 -0.65 -7.96 -0.82
CA VAL A 148 -1.13 -8.63 0.40
C VAL A 148 -0.35 -8.08 1.58
N VAL A 149 -1.05 -7.76 2.67
CA VAL A 149 -0.46 -7.47 3.97
C VAL A 149 -1.04 -8.46 4.96
N ILE A 150 -0.19 -9.28 5.56
CA ILE A 150 -0.53 -10.24 6.59
C ILE A 150 0.07 -9.73 7.90
N GLY A 151 -0.73 -9.67 8.96
CA GLY A 151 -0.38 -9.03 10.20
C GLY A 151 -1.01 -7.65 10.33
N ASP A 152 -0.43 -6.83 11.17
CA ASP A 152 -0.83 -5.45 11.40
C ASP A 152 -0.68 -4.57 10.12
N GLN A 153 -1.23 -3.38 10.16
CA GLN A 153 -1.31 -2.46 9.01
C GLN A 153 0.05 -2.06 8.43
N SER A 154 1.12 -2.11 9.21
CA SER A 154 2.48 -1.80 8.75
C SER A 154 3.10 -2.94 7.95
N GLY A 155 2.66 -4.18 8.18
CA GLY A 155 3.22 -5.36 7.52
C GLY A 155 4.71 -5.54 7.81
N TRP A 156 5.16 -5.22 9.04
CA TRP A 156 6.58 -5.23 9.40
C TRP A 156 7.27 -6.56 9.06
N LEU A 157 6.54 -7.66 9.13
CA LEU A 157 7.06 -8.99 8.79
C LEU A 157 6.62 -9.41 7.38
N TYR A 158 5.35 -9.21 7.02
CA TYR A 158 4.75 -9.69 5.77
C TYR A 158 3.93 -8.61 5.07
N GLY A 159 4.59 -7.63 4.52
CA GLY A 159 3.97 -6.51 3.79
C GLY A 159 4.15 -6.60 2.29
N PHE A 160 3.74 -7.68 1.65
CA PHE A 160 3.97 -8.01 0.23
C PHE A 160 3.36 -7.01 -0.77
N PRO A 161 4.01 -5.88 -1.08
CA PRO A 161 3.44 -4.88 -1.99
C PRO A 161 3.42 -5.31 -3.45
N TYR A 162 4.16 -6.38 -3.82
CA TYR A 162 4.48 -6.66 -5.21
C TYR A 162 3.99 -8.01 -5.74
N GLY A 163 3.65 -8.98 -4.91
CA GLY A 163 3.71 -10.27 -5.51
C GLY A 163 2.89 -11.38 -4.89
N TYR A 164 1.58 -11.23 -4.88
CA TYR A 164 0.69 -12.37 -4.66
C TYR A 164 -0.18 -12.59 -5.90
N ASP A 165 0.05 -13.66 -6.61
CA ASP A 165 -0.70 -14.08 -7.78
C ASP A 165 -1.76 -15.09 -7.34
N GLY A 166 -3.04 -14.70 -7.30
CA GLY A 166 -4.06 -15.59 -6.79
C GLY A 166 -5.43 -14.97 -6.64
N ALA A 167 -6.25 -15.63 -5.82
CA ALA A 167 -7.57 -15.18 -5.45
C ALA A 167 -7.61 -14.77 -3.98
N GLN A 168 -8.32 -13.70 -3.67
CA GLN A 168 -8.67 -13.29 -2.32
C GLN A 168 -10.16 -13.07 -2.20
N ALA A 169 -10.75 -13.55 -1.11
CA ALA A 169 -12.09 -13.19 -0.66
C ALA A 169 -11.98 -12.37 0.62
N MET A 170 -12.59 -11.20 0.61
CA MET A 170 -12.59 -10.25 1.71
C MET A 170 -14.01 -10.03 2.19
N PHE A 171 -14.22 -10.16 3.48
CA PHE A 171 -15.50 -9.89 4.12
C PHE A 171 -15.35 -8.73 5.08
N HIS A 172 -16.24 -7.76 4.99
CA HIS A 172 -16.29 -6.62 5.88
C HIS A 172 -17.70 -6.44 6.44
N GLN A 173 -17.81 -6.45 7.77
CA GLN A 173 -19.06 -6.09 8.44
C GLN A 173 -18.78 -5.36 9.74
N GLY A 174 -19.11 -4.08 9.77
CA GLY A 174 -18.94 -3.22 10.93
C GLY A 174 -17.48 -3.13 11.38
N ARG A 175 -17.11 -3.84 12.45
CA ARG A 175 -15.78 -3.82 13.06
C ARG A 175 -14.97 -5.08 12.79
N VAL A 176 -15.45 -5.93 11.90
CA VAL A 176 -14.82 -7.21 11.56
C VAL A 176 -14.42 -7.18 10.09
N ASN A 177 -13.14 -7.45 9.82
CA ASN A 177 -12.64 -7.70 8.50
C ASN A 177 -12.01 -9.09 8.47
N LEU A 178 -12.45 -9.93 7.56
CA LEU A 178 -11.86 -11.24 7.32
C LEU A 178 -11.34 -11.29 5.89
N THR A 179 -10.17 -11.84 5.71
CA THR A 179 -9.60 -12.06 4.38
C THR A 179 -9.06 -13.48 4.31
N ALA A 180 -9.36 -14.19 3.24
CA ALA A 180 -8.73 -15.45 2.91
C ALA A 180 -8.26 -15.42 1.47
N GLY A 181 -7.09 -16.02 1.20
CA GLY A 181 -6.53 -16.07 -0.13
C GLY A 181 -5.82 -17.39 -0.41
N TYR A 182 -5.83 -17.77 -1.68
CA TYR A 182 -5.05 -18.88 -2.22
C TYR A 182 -4.36 -18.43 -3.51
N GLY A 183 -3.06 -18.67 -3.60
CA GLY A 183 -2.25 -18.27 -4.73
C GLY A 183 -0.77 -18.48 -4.49
N ARG A 184 0.06 -17.68 -5.12
CA ARG A 184 1.50 -17.88 -5.17
C ARG A 184 2.24 -16.58 -4.89
N PHE A 185 3.26 -16.62 -4.06
CA PHE A 185 4.24 -15.55 -3.94
C PHE A 185 5.25 -15.67 -5.06
N ASN A 186 5.37 -14.66 -5.90
CA ASN A 186 6.08 -14.73 -7.19
C ASN A 186 7.09 -13.59 -7.33
N LYS A 187 7.97 -13.40 -6.35
CA LYS A 187 9.02 -12.38 -6.45
C LYS A 187 10.41 -12.91 -6.09
N SER A 188 11.42 -12.39 -6.78
CA SER A 188 12.83 -12.73 -6.60
C SER A 188 13.41 -12.36 -5.23
N ASP A 189 12.72 -11.46 -4.47
CA ASP A 189 13.16 -11.00 -3.16
C ASP A 189 12.78 -11.96 -2.01
N TYR A 190 12.08 -13.06 -2.33
CA TYR A 190 11.79 -14.11 -1.38
C TYR A 190 12.87 -15.19 -1.40
N THR A 191 13.01 -15.90 -0.29
CA THR A 191 13.89 -17.05 -0.24
C THR A 191 13.49 -18.06 -1.33
N ASP A 192 14.45 -18.71 -1.93
CA ASP A 192 14.22 -19.68 -3.02
C ASP A 192 13.23 -20.79 -2.63
N GLY A 193 13.13 -21.10 -1.33
CA GLY A 193 12.24 -22.14 -0.84
C GLY A 193 10.74 -21.80 -0.89
N VAL A 194 10.35 -20.53 -1.04
CA VAL A 194 8.93 -20.10 -1.11
C VAL A 194 8.58 -19.49 -2.45
N LYS A 195 9.58 -19.12 -3.23
CA LYS A 195 9.38 -18.62 -4.58
C LYS A 195 8.61 -19.65 -5.40
N ASP A 196 7.57 -19.18 -6.07
CA ASP A 196 6.71 -20.01 -6.93
C ASP A 196 5.95 -21.15 -6.21
N GLN A 197 5.89 -21.13 -4.87
CA GLN A 197 5.05 -22.06 -4.12
C GLN A 197 3.65 -21.52 -3.91
N ASP A 198 2.67 -22.42 -4.01
CA ASP A 198 1.29 -22.09 -3.66
C ASP A 198 1.16 -21.91 -2.15
N ALA A 199 0.39 -20.90 -1.75
CA ALA A 199 0.14 -20.56 -0.36
C ALA A 199 -1.31 -20.23 -0.12
N PHE A 200 -1.84 -20.71 1.00
CA PHE A 200 -3.10 -20.26 1.59
C PHE A 200 -2.81 -19.30 2.72
N PHE A 201 -3.60 -18.23 2.83
CA PHE A 201 -3.58 -17.41 4.02
C PHE A 201 -5.00 -17.05 4.47
N ALA A 202 -5.14 -16.79 5.76
CA ALA A 202 -6.33 -16.23 6.38
C ALA A 202 -5.94 -15.13 7.36
N LYS A 203 -6.69 -14.04 7.37
CA LYS A 203 -6.49 -12.89 8.24
C LYS A 203 -7.82 -12.44 8.81
N GLY A 204 -7.84 -12.10 10.09
CA GLY A 204 -8.97 -11.48 10.76
C GLY A 204 -8.55 -10.25 11.53
N ASP A 205 -9.20 -9.10 11.26
CA ASP A 205 -9.01 -7.85 12.00
C ASP A 205 -10.31 -7.52 12.75
N PHE A 206 -10.20 -7.31 14.07
CA PHE A 206 -11.31 -7.08 14.97
C PHE A 206 -11.08 -5.77 15.74
N ASP A 207 -11.97 -4.79 15.58
CA ASP A 207 -11.90 -3.52 16.29
C ASP A 207 -12.91 -3.50 17.44
N PHE A 208 -12.42 -3.64 18.67
CA PHE A 208 -13.22 -3.58 19.89
C PHE A 208 -13.33 -2.17 20.49
N SER A 209 -12.93 -1.13 19.79
CA SER A 209 -12.83 0.27 20.24
C SER A 209 -11.73 0.49 21.29
N ALA A 210 -11.64 -0.31 22.34
CA ALA A 210 -10.60 -0.26 23.37
C ALA A 210 -9.31 -0.94 22.91
N ALA A 211 -9.40 -1.87 21.97
CA ALA A 211 -8.28 -2.62 21.44
C ALA A 211 -8.59 -3.12 20.02
N LYS A 212 -7.57 -3.30 19.21
CA LYS A 212 -7.65 -3.96 17.91
C LYS A 212 -6.87 -5.26 17.97
N LEU A 213 -7.54 -6.35 17.63
CA LEU A 213 -6.96 -7.69 17.54
C LEU A 213 -6.78 -8.05 16.07
N ASN A 214 -5.63 -8.61 15.76
CA ASN A 214 -5.30 -9.16 14.46
C ASN A 214 -4.93 -10.63 14.63
N LEU A 215 -5.52 -11.52 13.83
CA LEU A 215 -5.21 -12.96 13.82
C LEU A 215 -4.85 -13.38 12.41
N ASN A 216 -3.79 -14.17 12.26
CA ASN A 216 -3.27 -14.55 10.96
C ASN A 216 -2.86 -16.01 10.92
N TYR A 217 -3.00 -16.57 9.73
CA TYR A 217 -2.51 -17.90 9.39
C TYR A 217 -2.02 -17.90 7.96
N LEU A 218 -0.86 -18.51 7.72
CA LEU A 218 -0.25 -18.65 6.40
C LEU A 218 0.33 -20.06 6.27
N LYS A 219 0.02 -20.74 5.18
CA LYS A 219 0.52 -22.08 4.89
C LYS A 219 0.94 -22.22 3.44
N PHE A 220 2.19 -22.62 3.22
CA PHE A 220 2.67 -23.00 1.91
C PHE A 220 2.29 -24.45 1.61
N THR A 221 1.73 -24.71 0.42
CA THR A 221 1.19 -26.01 0.01
C THR A 221 1.98 -26.65 -1.14
N GLY A 222 3.13 -26.06 -1.51
CA GLY A 222 3.97 -26.50 -2.61
C GLY A 222 4.58 -27.90 -2.45
N ASP A 223 5.07 -28.44 -3.55
CA ASP A 223 5.54 -29.82 -3.66
C ASP A 223 6.72 -30.08 -2.71
N LYS A 224 6.58 -31.08 -1.84
CA LYS A 224 7.56 -31.51 -0.83
C LYS A 224 8.90 -32.02 -1.38
N LYS A 225 9.14 -31.89 -2.69
CA LYS A 225 10.34 -32.39 -3.36
C LYS A 225 11.54 -31.44 -3.37
N ALA A 226 11.36 -30.17 -3.02
CA ALA A 226 12.50 -29.29 -2.77
C ALA A 226 12.92 -29.43 -1.30
N ASP A 227 13.96 -30.13 -1.05
CA ASP A 227 14.40 -30.70 0.23
C ASP A 227 14.80 -29.73 1.35
N THR A 228 14.50 -28.42 1.27
CA THR A 228 14.98 -27.45 2.26
C THR A 228 13.90 -26.66 2.98
N PHE A 229 12.71 -26.52 2.43
CA PHE A 229 11.60 -25.79 3.06
C PHE A 229 10.31 -26.58 2.92
N ALA A 230 10.15 -27.62 3.73
CA ALA A 230 8.87 -28.32 3.84
C ALA A 230 7.83 -27.38 4.45
N GLY A 231 7.29 -26.48 3.59
CA GLY A 231 6.13 -25.62 3.79
C GLY A 231 6.07 -24.90 5.12
N TYR A 232 6.37 -23.61 5.14
CA TYR A 232 6.03 -22.75 6.27
C TYR A 232 4.54 -22.92 6.63
N GLU A 233 4.28 -23.11 7.90
CA GLU A 233 2.94 -23.11 8.49
C GLU A 233 2.93 -22.15 9.67
N ILE A 234 2.55 -20.91 9.42
CA ILE A 234 2.78 -19.78 10.29
C ILE A 234 1.45 -19.31 10.86
N ALA A 235 1.37 -19.18 12.16
CA ALA A 235 0.27 -18.53 12.87
C ALA A 235 0.77 -17.27 13.58
N GLY A 236 -0.05 -16.22 13.59
CA GLY A 236 0.29 -14.97 14.24
C GLY A 236 -0.90 -14.28 14.88
N ALA A 237 -0.64 -13.52 15.93
CA ALA A 237 -1.61 -12.66 16.58
C ALA A 237 -0.99 -11.32 16.95
N GLY A 238 -1.72 -10.24 16.71
CA GLY A 238 -1.33 -8.88 17.06
C GLY A 238 -2.38 -8.17 17.87
N LEU A 239 -1.95 -7.28 18.74
CA LEU A 239 -2.81 -6.44 19.57
C LEU A 239 -2.34 -4.99 19.51
N THR A 240 -3.27 -4.06 19.30
CA THR A 240 -3.03 -2.63 19.38
C THR A 240 -4.04 -1.99 20.35
N ILE A 241 -3.55 -1.29 21.35
CA ILE A 241 -4.35 -0.60 22.37
C ILE A 241 -4.15 0.90 22.18
N PRO A 242 -5.15 1.64 21.68
CA PRO A 242 -5.10 3.09 21.60
C PRO A 242 -5.26 3.73 22.99
N VAL A 243 -4.42 4.71 23.29
CA VAL A 243 -4.47 5.49 24.53
C VAL A 243 -4.34 6.98 24.17
N ARG A 244 -5.46 7.65 23.88
CA ARG A 244 -5.50 9.03 23.33
C ARG A 244 -4.74 9.10 21.98
N ASP A 245 -3.69 9.91 21.90
CA ASP A 245 -2.84 10.06 20.72
C ASP A 245 -1.74 8.99 20.65
N PHE A 246 -1.59 8.18 21.70
CA PHE A 246 -0.63 7.08 21.77
C PHE A 246 -1.29 5.74 21.43
N ARG A 247 -0.47 4.77 21.07
CA ARG A 247 -0.85 3.36 20.95
C ARG A 247 0.27 2.48 21.51
N VAL A 248 -0.12 1.44 22.19
CA VAL A 248 0.75 0.31 22.56
C VAL A 248 0.42 -0.80 21.60
N PHE A 249 1.41 -1.42 21.00
CA PHE A 249 1.16 -2.51 20.05
C PHE A 249 2.20 -3.62 20.17
N GLY A 250 1.84 -4.78 19.69
CA GLY A 250 2.75 -5.90 19.57
C GLY A 250 2.14 -7.04 18.76
N GLU A 251 2.99 -7.84 18.18
CA GLU A 251 2.63 -9.05 17.44
C GLU A 251 3.53 -10.21 17.87
N TYR A 252 2.98 -11.41 17.82
CA TYR A 252 3.71 -12.65 18.00
C TYR A 252 3.36 -13.62 16.87
N TRP A 253 4.37 -14.29 16.36
CA TRP A 253 4.29 -15.22 15.25
C TRP A 253 5.07 -16.48 15.56
N LYS A 254 4.58 -17.62 15.05
CA LYS A 254 5.23 -18.91 15.18
C LYS A 254 5.04 -19.74 13.92
N ASP A 255 6.13 -20.32 13.40
CA ASP A 255 6.07 -21.42 12.45
C ASP A 255 5.92 -22.75 13.21
N THR A 256 4.83 -23.45 12.97
CA THR A 256 4.49 -24.70 13.63
C THR A 256 5.13 -25.93 12.97
N ASN A 257 5.70 -25.74 11.76
CA ASN A 257 6.28 -26.82 10.97
C ASN A 257 7.82 -26.79 10.93
N TRP A 258 8.44 -25.68 11.33
CA TRP A 258 9.89 -25.54 11.38
C TRP A 258 10.48 -26.38 12.53
N LYS A 259 11.53 -27.20 12.24
CA LYS A 259 12.04 -28.20 13.21
C LYS A 259 13.39 -27.87 13.83
N ASN A 260 14.06 -26.83 13.34
CA ASN A 260 15.43 -26.53 13.74
C ASN A 260 15.55 -25.52 14.89
N GLY A 261 14.45 -25.19 15.60
CA GLY A 261 14.39 -24.04 16.48
C GLY A 261 14.40 -22.72 15.69
N TYR A 262 14.45 -21.59 16.35
CA TYR A 262 14.39 -20.28 15.67
C TYR A 262 13.16 -20.15 14.75
N ASP A 263 11.99 -20.40 15.33
CA ASP A 263 10.71 -20.51 14.64
C ASP A 263 9.69 -19.41 15.04
N THR A 264 10.16 -18.34 15.68
CA THR A 264 9.32 -17.29 16.23
C THR A 264 9.70 -15.92 15.74
N ALA A 265 8.73 -15.02 15.65
CA ALA A 265 8.97 -13.59 15.56
C ALA A 265 8.02 -12.82 16.48
N TRP A 266 8.49 -11.72 17.04
CA TRP A 266 7.65 -10.83 17.81
C TRP A 266 8.17 -9.40 17.77
N ASN A 267 7.24 -8.47 17.93
CA ASN A 267 7.56 -7.09 18.23
C ASN A 267 6.71 -6.56 19.38
N ALA A 268 7.19 -5.50 19.99
CA ALA A 268 6.43 -4.70 20.95
C ALA A 268 6.87 -3.24 20.83
N GLY A 269 5.91 -2.33 20.83
CA GLY A 269 6.22 -0.93 20.55
C GLY A 269 5.19 0.05 21.08
N LEU A 270 5.56 1.31 20.94
CA LEU A 270 4.76 2.48 21.22
C LEU A 270 4.65 3.33 19.96
N GLY A 271 3.47 3.84 19.71
CA GLY A 271 3.22 4.79 18.64
C GLY A 271 2.55 6.06 19.13
N TYR A 272 2.75 7.14 18.40
CA TYR A 272 2.14 8.44 18.64
C TYR A 272 1.60 9.03 17.34
N GLY A 273 0.44 9.67 17.42
CA GLY A 273 -0.16 10.41 16.32
C GLY A 273 -0.63 9.53 15.15
N LYS A 274 -1.02 10.21 14.09
CA LYS A 274 -1.48 9.59 12.84
C LYS A 274 -1.13 10.48 11.67
N LEU A 275 -0.46 9.94 10.67
CA LEU A 275 -0.20 10.64 9.42
C LEU A 275 -1.51 10.87 8.65
N ASN A 276 -1.72 12.11 8.24
CA ASN A 276 -2.77 12.50 7.29
C ASN A 276 -2.13 13.31 6.16
N VAL A 277 -1.86 12.68 5.04
CA VAL A 277 -1.19 13.30 3.89
C VAL A 277 -1.93 14.51 3.30
N LYS A 278 -3.22 14.69 3.63
CA LYS A 278 -4.01 15.86 3.22
C LYS A 278 -3.87 17.05 4.17
N LYS A 279 -3.30 16.83 5.39
CA LYS A 279 -3.20 17.86 6.44
C LYS A 279 -1.73 18.18 6.73
N PRO A 280 -1.19 19.29 6.24
CA PRO A 280 0.16 19.72 6.58
C PRO A 280 0.36 19.83 8.10
N GLY A 281 1.54 19.40 8.57
CA GLY A 281 1.88 19.33 9.99
C GLY A 281 1.33 18.10 10.72
N SER A 282 0.56 17.22 10.08
CA SER A 282 0.22 15.94 10.71
C SER A 282 1.47 15.07 10.82
N PHE A 283 1.58 14.38 11.95
CA PHE A 283 2.77 13.63 12.35
C PHE A 283 2.37 12.27 12.92
N ALA A 284 3.18 11.26 12.63
CA ALA A 284 3.11 9.96 13.26
C ALA A 284 4.53 9.48 13.60
N ALA A 285 4.70 8.81 14.72
CA ALA A 285 5.96 8.16 15.07
C ALA A 285 5.68 6.84 15.77
N ASP A 286 6.53 5.85 15.50
CA ASP A 286 6.53 4.54 16.12
C ASP A 286 7.94 4.17 16.56
N VAL A 287 8.05 3.49 17.68
CA VAL A 287 9.27 2.81 18.09
C VAL A 287 8.91 1.41 18.58
N ALA A 288 9.60 0.41 18.07
CA ALA A 288 9.36 -0.99 18.43
C ALA A 288 10.67 -1.76 18.58
N TYR A 289 10.70 -2.68 19.52
CA TYR A 289 11.71 -3.71 19.58
C TYR A 289 11.22 -4.93 18.82
N ASN A 290 12.09 -5.50 17.97
CA ASN A 290 11.79 -6.60 17.09
C ASN A 290 12.76 -7.76 17.36
N SER A 291 12.25 -8.98 17.32
CA SER A 291 13.05 -10.22 17.35
C SER A 291 12.47 -11.17 16.32
N VAL A 292 13.25 -11.56 15.34
CA VAL A 292 12.80 -12.38 14.20
C VAL A 292 13.77 -13.53 14.00
N ASP A 293 13.24 -14.72 13.96
CA ASP A 293 13.95 -15.96 13.71
C ASP A 293 13.97 -16.32 12.20
N GLN A 294 14.98 -17.02 11.76
CA GLN A 294 15.13 -17.44 10.37
C GLN A 294 13.96 -18.30 9.89
N GLY A 295 13.47 -19.22 10.71
CA GLY A 295 12.38 -20.14 10.37
C GLY A 295 11.00 -19.50 10.26
N ILE A 296 10.87 -18.19 10.50
CA ILE A 296 9.62 -17.46 10.34
C ILE A 296 9.67 -16.46 9.17
N TYR A 297 10.85 -16.08 8.71
CA TYR A 297 11.01 -15.02 7.72
C TYR A 297 11.47 -15.54 6.37
N PHE A 298 10.69 -15.29 5.34
CA PHE A 298 10.98 -15.68 3.96
C PHE A 298 11.04 -14.50 2.99
N GLY A 299 11.08 -13.27 3.51
CA GLY A 299 11.06 -12.03 2.73
C GLY A 299 9.74 -11.29 2.81
N GLY A 300 9.66 -10.13 2.18
CA GLY A 300 8.42 -9.38 2.04
C GLY A 300 8.12 -8.37 3.15
N THR A 301 9.12 -7.98 3.95
CA THR A 301 8.92 -6.91 4.95
C THR A 301 8.37 -5.62 4.33
N GLY A 302 7.44 -4.98 5.03
CA GLY A 302 6.94 -3.66 4.67
C GLY A 302 7.85 -2.51 5.09
N TYR A 303 8.88 -2.78 5.91
CA TYR A 303 9.87 -1.76 6.33
C TYR A 303 10.84 -1.43 5.21
N GLN A 304 11.30 -0.19 5.18
CA GLN A 304 12.27 0.27 4.20
C GLN A 304 13.71 -0.02 4.62
N THR A 305 14.00 -0.06 5.92
CA THR A 305 15.25 -0.60 6.46
C THR A 305 15.19 -2.13 6.41
N ASN A 306 16.04 -2.74 5.62
CA ASN A 306 15.96 -4.19 5.37
C ASN A 306 16.95 -4.98 6.22
N VAL A 307 16.99 -4.77 7.53
CA VAL A 307 17.84 -5.56 8.44
C VAL A 307 17.43 -7.03 8.53
N LEU A 308 16.20 -7.36 8.12
CA LEU A 308 15.74 -8.76 8.04
C LEU A 308 16.42 -9.53 6.90
N SER A 309 17.11 -8.86 5.98
CA SER A 309 17.93 -9.52 4.97
C SER A 309 19.05 -10.38 5.59
N TYR A 310 19.51 -10.06 6.79
CA TYR A 310 20.47 -10.91 7.52
C TYR A 310 19.99 -12.36 7.72
N LEU A 311 18.68 -12.59 7.70
CA LEU A 311 18.10 -13.94 7.83
C LEU A 311 18.06 -14.70 6.51
N THR A 312 18.14 -14.00 5.37
CA THR A 312 17.92 -14.59 4.03
C THR A 312 19.11 -14.50 3.11
N ASP A 313 20.07 -13.60 3.39
CA ASP A 313 21.26 -13.44 2.57
C ASP A 313 22.25 -14.58 2.83
N SER A 314 22.75 -15.19 1.74
CA SER A 314 23.68 -16.30 1.78
C SER A 314 25.02 -15.98 2.48
N GLY A 315 25.37 -14.72 2.58
CA GLY A 315 26.61 -14.24 3.24
C GLY A 315 26.48 -14.07 4.75
N THR A 316 25.28 -13.97 5.29
CA THR A 316 25.02 -13.81 6.73
C THR A 316 24.25 -14.97 7.32
N ASN A 317 23.15 -15.35 6.68
CA ASN A 317 22.31 -16.51 7.04
C ASN A 317 22.12 -16.67 8.57
N ALA A 318 21.80 -15.54 9.23
CA ALA A 318 21.65 -15.48 10.67
C ALA A 318 20.46 -16.32 11.15
N ASP A 319 20.59 -16.97 12.31
CA ASP A 319 19.49 -17.72 12.91
C ASP A 319 18.43 -16.80 13.50
N ARG A 320 18.84 -15.61 13.99
CA ARG A 320 17.97 -14.61 14.61
C ARG A 320 18.52 -13.21 14.42
N VAL A 321 17.62 -12.24 14.17
CA VAL A 321 17.90 -10.80 14.19
C VAL A 321 17.07 -10.13 15.27
N LYS A 322 17.70 -9.27 16.06
CA LYS A 322 17.04 -8.41 17.07
C LYS A 322 17.45 -6.96 16.81
N TYR A 323 16.49 -6.05 16.89
CA TYR A 323 16.76 -4.63 16.66
C TYR A 323 15.64 -3.74 17.18
N TRP A 324 15.96 -2.50 17.47
CA TRP A 324 14.99 -1.44 17.60
C TRP A 324 14.69 -0.83 16.25
N ASN A 325 13.43 -0.52 15.98
CA ASN A 325 13.05 0.25 14.80
C ASN A 325 12.28 1.50 15.22
N ALA A 326 12.73 2.66 14.75
CA ALA A 326 12.03 3.94 14.91
C ALA A 326 11.58 4.43 13.56
N ILE A 327 10.31 4.78 13.43
CA ILE A 327 9.69 5.31 12.22
C ILE A 327 9.07 6.67 12.55
N ALA A 328 9.23 7.65 11.68
CA ALA A 328 8.59 8.95 11.82
C ALA A 328 8.14 9.46 10.46
N ASP A 329 6.91 9.95 10.43
CA ASP A 329 6.27 10.53 9.25
C ASP A 329 5.76 11.92 9.56
N VAL A 330 5.97 12.87 8.66
CA VAL A 330 5.41 14.22 8.76
C VAL A 330 4.91 14.72 7.42
N THR A 331 3.67 15.19 7.36
CA THR A 331 3.12 15.84 6.17
C THR A 331 3.65 17.27 6.06
N LEU A 332 4.47 17.54 5.06
CA LEU A 332 5.07 18.87 4.80
C LEU A 332 4.09 19.77 4.07
N GLN A 333 3.44 19.24 3.04
CA GLN A 333 2.42 19.89 2.25
C GLN A 333 1.31 18.89 1.93
N LYS A 334 0.16 19.35 1.47
CA LYS A 334 -0.91 18.45 1.01
C LYS A 334 -0.35 17.45 0.02
N ASN A 335 -0.50 16.16 0.30
CA ASN A 335 -0.02 15.02 -0.48
C ASN A 335 1.51 14.88 -0.59
N VAL A 336 2.28 15.60 0.25
CA VAL A 336 3.74 15.48 0.34
C VAL A 336 4.14 15.21 1.78
N TYR A 337 4.83 14.11 2.03
CA TYR A 337 5.30 13.77 3.37
C TYR A 337 6.73 13.26 3.37
N LEU A 338 7.43 13.57 4.45
CA LEU A 338 8.75 13.03 4.77
C LEU A 338 8.55 11.79 5.63
N HIS A 339 9.26 10.72 5.29
CA HIS A 339 9.33 9.47 6.03
C HIS A 339 10.77 9.19 6.41
N GLY A 340 11.01 8.90 7.67
CA GLY A 340 12.29 8.46 8.18
C GLY A 340 12.12 7.14 8.92
N GLU A 341 13.07 6.22 8.73
CA GLU A 341 13.11 4.94 9.42
C GLU A 341 14.54 4.65 9.84
N TYR A 342 14.73 4.18 11.08
CA TYR A 342 16.02 3.86 11.66
C TYR A 342 15.95 2.57 12.46
N ALA A 343 16.65 1.55 11.97
CA ALA A 343 16.88 0.30 12.68
C ALA A 343 18.23 0.40 13.41
N PHE A 344 18.23 0.26 14.71
CA PHE A 344 19.41 0.44 15.56
C PHE A 344 19.53 -0.63 16.64
N ASP A 345 20.73 -0.74 17.22
CA ASP A 345 21.10 -1.81 18.15
C ASP A 345 20.83 -3.19 17.53
N VAL A 346 21.15 -3.30 16.24
CA VAL A 346 20.97 -4.55 15.46
C VAL A 346 21.92 -5.59 16.02
N LYS A 347 21.39 -6.79 16.27
CA LYS A 347 22.13 -7.95 16.77
C LYS A 347 21.69 -9.21 16.07
N THR A 348 22.65 -9.94 15.56
CA THR A 348 22.45 -11.25 14.93
C THR A 348 22.95 -12.38 15.84
N ASN A 349 22.33 -13.53 15.74
CA ASN A 349 22.79 -14.77 16.36
C ASN A 349 22.91 -15.85 15.29
N GLY A 350 23.93 -16.69 15.39
CA GLY A 350 24.16 -17.77 14.41
C GLY A 350 24.63 -17.23 13.05
N GLY A 351 24.84 -18.14 12.10
CA GLY A 351 25.26 -17.78 10.74
C GLY A 351 26.72 -17.35 10.60
N ASP A 352 27.05 -16.76 9.44
CA ASP A 352 28.39 -16.20 9.17
C ASP A 352 28.42 -14.73 9.60
N HIS A 353 29.11 -14.44 10.69
CA HIS A 353 29.15 -13.12 11.33
C HIS A 353 30.04 -12.08 10.63
N SER A 354 30.49 -12.31 9.41
CA SER A 354 31.47 -11.43 8.75
C SER A 354 30.95 -10.02 8.40
N ALA A 355 29.64 -9.80 8.48
CA ALA A 355 29.00 -8.54 8.08
C ALA A 355 27.80 -8.13 8.95
N ALA A 356 27.73 -8.62 10.19
CA ALA A 356 26.58 -8.47 11.06
C ALA A 356 26.69 -7.26 11.99
N ASP A 357 25.55 -6.86 12.53
CA ASP A 357 25.37 -5.88 13.60
C ASP A 357 25.53 -4.40 13.19
N GLU A 358 25.25 -4.07 11.94
CA GLU A 358 25.20 -2.67 11.49
C GLU A 358 23.79 -2.08 11.59
N ASP A 359 23.71 -0.83 12.03
CA ASP A 359 22.46 -0.07 12.05
C ASP A 359 22.09 0.39 10.63
N ALA A 360 20.78 0.47 10.33
CA ALA A 360 20.25 0.88 9.03
C ALA A 360 19.32 2.07 9.15
N TRP A 361 19.35 2.96 8.16
CA TRP A 361 18.40 4.05 8.12
C TRP A 361 17.99 4.41 6.69
N THR A 362 16.80 4.96 6.58
CA THR A 362 16.28 5.50 5.33
C THR A 362 15.59 6.83 5.57
N LEU A 363 15.69 7.71 4.60
CA LEU A 363 14.95 8.95 4.54
C LEU A 363 14.33 9.08 3.16
N SER A 364 13.04 9.32 3.10
CA SER A 364 12.34 9.47 1.82
C SER A 364 11.34 10.61 1.82
N LEU A 365 11.30 11.33 0.71
CA LEU A 365 10.28 12.30 0.39
C LEU A 365 9.27 11.66 -0.55
N ASN A 366 8.01 11.66 -0.12
CA ASN A 366 6.93 10.92 -0.78
C ASN A 366 5.84 11.88 -1.26
N TYR A 367 5.32 11.60 -2.45
CA TYR A 367 4.30 12.37 -3.15
C TYR A 367 3.13 11.46 -3.51
N VAL A 368 1.91 11.90 -3.28
CA VAL A 368 0.68 11.16 -3.60
C VAL A 368 -0.18 12.00 -4.54
N PHE A 369 -0.63 11.41 -5.66
CA PHE A 369 -1.44 12.12 -6.66
C PHE A 369 -2.55 11.24 -7.26
#